data_2aa388f48f61670384ff07a60f122997
#
_entry.id   2aa388f48f61670384ff07a60f122997
#
_cell.length_a   1.000
_cell.length_b   1.000
_cell.length_c   1.000
_cell.angle_alpha   90.00
_cell.angle_beta   90.00
_cell.angle_gamma   90.00
#
_symmetry.space_group_name_H-M   'P 1'
#
loop_
_entity.id
_entity.type
_entity.pdbx_description
1 polymer ?
#
loop_
_entity_poly.entity_id
_entity_poly.type
_entity_poly.pdbx_seq_one_letter_code
_entity_poly.pdbx_strand_id
1 'polypeptide(L)'
;TMVIPVVPAYFLYNLTQSLGQSLLAVSLMLLLNGAILYIPQFLPTGNKDCRTMSRVEGLLMGLGGAASVLPGISGIGAMVSIGSVCGVDRKYALENAMAVGIVIEACTVVCDGARVIAGGFGGVTFSLVLTYLCAGFASFLGALGGVKLLRRIVAEHSFSVFAFYCWGLALFAFFLNLVA
;
A
#
# COMPACT_ATOMS: atom_id res chain seq x y z
N THR A 1 5.55 -8.72 14.63
CA THR A 1 4.32 -8.05 15.11
C THR A 1 3.60 -7.30 14.00
N MET A 2 4.30 -6.58 13.13
CA MET A 2 3.70 -5.80 12.02
C MET A 2 2.95 -6.67 10.99
N VAL A 3 3.35 -7.91 10.75
CA VAL A 3 2.73 -8.83 9.79
C VAL A 3 1.45 -9.49 10.34
N ILE A 4 1.31 -9.57 11.66
CA ILE A 4 0.18 -10.28 12.31
C ILE A 4 -1.19 -9.74 11.86
N PRO A 5 -1.46 -8.42 11.81
CA PRO A 5 -2.77 -7.91 11.40
C PRO A 5 -3.05 -8.06 9.90
N VAL A 6 -2.02 -8.25 9.09
CA VAL A 6 -2.17 -8.36 7.62
C VAL A 6 -2.75 -9.71 7.23
N VAL A 7 -2.42 -10.76 7.96
CA VAL A 7 -2.91 -12.13 7.68
C VAL A 7 -4.44 -12.21 7.72
N PRO A 8 -5.15 -11.80 8.78
CA PRO A 8 -6.61 -11.80 8.78
C PRO A 8 -7.21 -10.82 7.76
N ALA A 9 -6.55 -9.69 7.47
CA ALA A 9 -7.01 -8.75 6.46
C ALA A 9 -7.08 -9.37 5.06
N TYR A 10 -6.16 -10.29 4.74
CA TYR A 10 -6.18 -11.00 3.46
C TYR A 10 -7.47 -11.84 3.28
N PHE A 11 -8.03 -12.41 4.34
CA PHE A 11 -9.30 -13.13 4.26
C PHE A 11 -10.49 -12.22 3.95
N LEU A 12 -10.38 -10.92 4.29
CA LEU A 12 -11.39 -9.92 3.96
C LEU A 12 -11.25 -9.39 2.52
N TYR A 13 -10.17 -9.73 1.82
CA TYR A 13 -9.88 -9.25 0.47
C TYR A 13 -11.02 -9.52 -0.52
N ASN A 14 -11.62 -10.70 -0.47
CA ASN A 14 -12.75 -11.03 -1.33
C ASN A 14 -14.00 -10.17 -1.06
N LEU A 15 -14.19 -9.75 0.19
CA LEU A 15 -15.30 -8.88 0.60
C LEU A 15 -15.08 -7.45 0.10
N THR A 16 -13.83 -7.00 0.03
CA THR A 16 -13.48 -5.64 -0.37
C THR A 16 -13.33 -5.47 -1.88
N GLN A 17 -13.22 -6.56 -2.65
CA GLN A 17 -13.16 -6.51 -4.12
C GLN A 17 -14.39 -5.85 -4.74
N SER A 18 -15.58 -6.06 -4.18
CA SER A 18 -16.81 -5.41 -4.65
C SER A 18 -16.76 -3.87 -4.51
N LEU A 19 -16.05 -3.35 -3.49
CA LEU A 19 -15.84 -1.91 -3.32
C LEU A 19 -14.95 -1.32 -4.42
N GLY A 20 -14.00 -2.08 -4.93
CA GLY A 20 -13.10 -1.67 -6.02
C GLY A 20 -13.81 -1.51 -7.37
N GLN A 21 -14.99 -2.08 -7.54
CA GLN A 21 -15.81 -1.94 -8.76
C GLN A 21 -16.62 -0.65 -8.78
N SER A 22 -16.76 0.04 -7.64
CA SER A 22 -17.48 1.31 -7.54
C SER A 22 -16.51 2.49 -7.57
N LEU A 23 -16.57 3.32 -8.62
CA LEU A 23 -15.76 4.54 -8.74
C LEU A 23 -15.98 5.49 -7.56
N LEU A 24 -17.21 5.56 -7.04
CA LEU A 24 -17.54 6.38 -5.87
C LEU A 24 -16.83 5.86 -4.62
N ALA A 25 -16.86 4.55 -4.38
CA ALA A 25 -16.16 3.95 -3.24
C ALA A 25 -14.64 4.19 -3.32
N VAL A 26 -14.05 3.98 -4.50
CA VAL A 26 -12.61 4.22 -4.72
C VAL A 26 -12.26 5.70 -4.51
N SER A 27 -13.08 6.64 -4.98
CA SER A 27 -12.82 8.07 -4.80
C SER A 27 -12.85 8.47 -3.31
N LEU A 28 -13.81 7.95 -2.53
CA LEU A 28 -13.88 8.18 -1.09
C LEU A 28 -12.67 7.58 -0.35
N MET A 29 -12.25 6.37 -0.73
CA MET A 29 -11.06 5.74 -0.14
C MET A 29 -9.77 6.49 -0.49
N LEU A 30 -9.65 7.05 -1.70
CA LEU A 30 -8.53 7.91 -2.08
C LEU A 30 -8.51 9.23 -1.29
N LEU A 31 -9.68 9.83 -1.02
CA LEU A 31 -9.77 11.01 -0.15
C LEU A 31 -9.29 10.68 1.27
N LEU A 32 -9.74 9.57 1.82
CA LEU A 32 -9.31 9.09 3.14
C LEU A 32 -7.82 8.80 3.17
N ASN A 33 -7.30 8.13 2.14
CA ASN A 33 -5.86 7.86 2.01
C ASN A 33 -5.04 9.15 1.97
N GLY A 34 -5.48 10.15 1.21
CA GLY A 34 -4.84 11.47 1.19
C GLY A 34 -4.81 12.11 2.58
N ALA A 35 -5.90 12.03 3.35
CA ALA A 35 -5.94 12.53 4.71
C ALA A 35 -4.94 11.79 5.63
N ILE A 36 -4.88 10.46 5.55
CA ILE A 36 -3.92 9.64 6.30
C ILE A 36 -2.48 10.04 5.98
N LEU A 37 -2.14 10.22 4.69
CA LEU A 37 -0.80 10.61 4.24
C LEU A 37 -0.43 12.04 4.62
N TYR A 38 -1.42 12.89 4.90
CA TYR A 38 -1.20 14.28 5.29
C TYR A 38 -0.90 14.45 6.78
N ILE A 39 -1.34 13.50 7.62
CA ILE A 39 -1.14 13.54 9.09
C ILE A 39 0.33 13.77 9.49
N PRO A 40 1.34 13.07 8.92
CA PRO A 40 2.74 13.23 9.31
C PRO A 40 3.31 14.63 9.16
N GLN A 41 2.66 15.49 8.35
CA GLN A 41 3.11 16.87 8.16
C GLN A 41 2.99 17.72 9.44
N PHE A 42 2.00 17.41 10.28
CA PHE A 42 1.74 18.14 11.51
C PHE A 42 2.56 17.62 12.71
N LEU A 43 3.28 16.53 12.51
CA LEU A 43 4.01 15.86 13.58
C LEU A 43 5.50 16.16 13.49
N PRO A 44 6.18 16.35 14.64
CA PRO A 44 7.64 16.41 14.65
C PRO A 44 8.24 15.09 14.17
N THR A 45 9.45 15.14 13.64
CA THR A 45 10.20 13.93 13.29
C THR A 45 10.43 13.09 14.55
N GLY A 46 9.96 11.84 14.52
CA GLY A 46 10.20 10.91 15.61
C GLY A 46 11.66 10.45 15.66
N ASN A 47 12.08 9.95 16.82
CA ASN A 47 13.45 9.45 17.05
C ASN A 47 13.47 7.97 17.44
N LYS A 48 12.31 7.29 17.41
CA LYS A 48 12.25 5.86 17.76
C LYS A 48 12.73 4.99 16.60
N ASP A 49 13.57 4.02 16.96
CA ASP A 49 14.13 3.01 16.07
C ASP A 49 13.72 1.57 16.52
N CYS A 50 14.34 0.54 15.95
CA CYS A 50 14.06 -0.87 16.29
C CYS A 50 14.27 -1.22 17.77
N ARG A 51 15.09 -0.45 18.50
CA ARG A 51 15.42 -0.72 19.90
C ARG A 51 14.43 -0.06 20.85
N THR A 52 13.88 1.06 20.45
CA THR A 52 13.02 1.92 21.29
C THR A 52 11.53 1.79 20.95
N MET A 53 11.20 1.21 19.80
CA MET A 53 9.82 0.97 19.38
C MET A 53 9.21 -0.20 20.17
N SER A 54 8.00 0.03 20.73
CA SER A 54 7.26 -0.98 21.45
C SER A 54 6.56 -1.98 20.49
N ARG A 55 6.19 -3.17 21.01
CA ARG A 55 5.44 -4.17 20.25
C ARG A 55 4.06 -3.66 19.86
N VAL A 56 3.45 -2.82 20.68
CA VAL A 56 2.13 -2.23 20.40
C VAL A 56 2.21 -1.25 19.23
N GLU A 57 3.24 -0.42 19.17
CA GLU A 57 3.48 0.50 18.04
C GLU A 57 3.70 -0.28 16.74
N GLY A 58 4.46 -1.38 16.79
CA GLY A 58 4.62 -2.29 15.65
C GLY A 58 3.30 -2.92 15.19
N LEU A 59 2.43 -3.29 16.13
CA LEU A 59 1.10 -3.82 15.83
C LEU A 59 0.20 -2.75 15.19
N LEU A 60 0.22 -1.52 15.69
CA LEU A 60 -0.52 -0.39 15.12
C LEU A 60 -0.06 -0.08 13.68
N MET A 61 1.26 -0.06 13.44
CA MET A 61 1.79 0.07 12.08
C MET A 61 1.30 -1.07 11.18
N GLY A 62 1.30 -2.31 11.68
CA GLY A 62 0.79 -3.47 10.96
C GLY A 62 -0.70 -3.36 10.62
N LEU A 63 -1.52 -2.77 11.50
CA LEU A 63 -2.93 -2.45 11.19
C LEU A 63 -3.03 -1.44 10.04
N GLY A 64 -2.14 -0.45 9.99
CA GLY A 64 -2.01 0.44 8.83
C GLY A 64 -1.70 -0.32 7.54
N GLY A 65 -0.80 -1.30 7.60
CA GLY A 65 -0.50 -2.20 6.48
C GLY A 65 -1.71 -3.04 6.05
N ALA A 66 -2.47 -3.54 7.02
CA ALA A 66 -3.70 -4.29 6.77
C ALA A 66 -4.78 -3.46 6.05
N ALA A 67 -4.79 -2.14 6.22
CA ALA A 67 -5.69 -1.24 5.50
C ALA A 67 -5.48 -1.24 3.97
N SER A 68 -4.35 -1.77 3.47
CA SER A 68 -4.11 -1.96 2.02
C SER A 68 -5.10 -2.89 1.33
N VAL A 69 -5.83 -3.70 2.09
CA VAL A 69 -6.94 -4.52 1.57
C VAL A 69 -8.07 -3.65 1.01
N LEU A 70 -8.23 -2.42 1.50
CA LEU A 70 -9.21 -1.48 0.99
C LEU A 70 -8.71 -0.81 -0.31
N PRO A 71 -9.48 -0.86 -1.41
CA PRO A 71 -9.07 -0.30 -2.69
C PRO A 71 -8.90 1.22 -2.57
N GLY A 72 -7.73 1.73 -2.95
CA GLY A 72 -7.41 3.15 -2.86
C GLY A 72 -6.62 3.56 -1.61
N ILE A 73 -6.42 2.66 -0.63
CA ILE A 73 -5.59 2.92 0.54
C ILE A 73 -4.19 2.35 0.35
N SER A 74 -3.17 3.18 0.57
CA SER A 74 -1.77 2.78 0.54
C SER A 74 -1.34 2.17 1.87
N GLY A 75 -1.09 0.85 1.92
CA GLY A 75 -0.61 0.19 3.14
C GLY A 75 0.74 0.73 3.62
N ILE A 76 1.69 0.95 2.72
CA ILE A 76 2.99 1.54 3.06
C ILE A 76 2.81 2.95 3.62
N GLY A 77 1.98 3.77 2.96
CA GLY A 77 1.69 5.13 3.41
C GLY A 77 1.01 5.16 4.79
N ALA A 78 0.01 4.31 5.00
CA ALA A 78 -0.68 4.19 6.28
C ALA A 78 0.26 3.72 7.41
N MET A 79 1.14 2.74 7.15
CA MET A 79 2.15 2.29 8.11
C MET A 79 3.09 3.42 8.53
N VAL A 80 3.59 4.21 7.56
CA VAL A 80 4.49 5.33 7.85
C VAL A 80 3.77 6.44 8.59
N SER A 81 2.51 6.73 8.24
CA SER A 81 1.71 7.74 8.93
C SER A 81 1.45 7.36 10.38
N ILE A 82 1.05 6.13 10.64
CA ILE A 82 0.86 5.60 12.00
C ILE A 82 2.19 5.58 12.76
N GLY A 83 3.29 5.13 12.12
CA GLY A 83 4.61 5.16 12.72
C GLY A 83 5.02 6.58 13.15
N SER A 84 4.73 7.59 12.31
CA SER A 84 4.98 8.99 12.64
C SER A 84 4.16 9.46 13.85
N VAL A 85 2.90 9.05 13.95
CA VAL A 85 2.04 9.32 15.13
C VAL A 85 2.63 8.68 16.39
N CYS A 86 3.20 7.49 16.28
CA CYS A 86 3.87 6.79 17.39
C CYS A 86 5.25 7.37 17.75
N GLY A 87 5.73 8.37 17.01
CA GLY A 87 7.05 8.97 17.23
C GLY A 87 8.21 8.13 16.68
N VAL A 88 7.94 7.25 15.71
CA VAL A 88 8.95 6.48 14.99
C VAL A 88 9.62 7.38 13.95
N ASP A 89 10.94 7.22 13.78
CA ASP A 89 11.67 7.93 12.72
C ASP A 89 11.09 7.60 11.35
N ARG A 90 10.88 8.62 10.51
CA ARG A 90 10.17 8.46 9.22
C ARG A 90 10.91 7.55 8.26
N LYS A 91 12.24 7.65 8.22
CA LYS A 91 13.06 6.81 7.35
C LYS A 91 12.98 5.35 7.80
N TYR A 92 13.10 5.14 9.11
CA TYR A 92 12.96 3.81 9.71
C TYR A 92 11.56 3.23 9.50
N ALA A 93 10.50 4.02 9.70
CA ALA A 93 9.12 3.61 9.44
C ALA A 93 8.92 3.21 7.98
N LEU A 94 9.50 3.95 7.02
CA LEU A 94 9.43 3.62 5.59
C LEU A 94 10.17 2.32 5.26
N GLU A 95 11.38 2.13 5.77
CA GLU A 95 12.17 0.91 5.53
C GLU A 95 11.42 -0.33 6.04
N ASN A 96 10.83 -0.24 7.24
CA ASN A 96 9.99 -1.32 7.78
C ASN A 96 8.72 -1.53 6.98
N ALA A 97 8.02 -0.46 6.58
CA ALA A 97 6.82 -0.58 5.77
C ALA A 97 7.09 -1.25 4.42
N MET A 98 8.22 -0.93 3.77
CA MET A 98 8.65 -1.59 2.54
C MET A 98 8.98 -3.07 2.77
N ALA A 99 9.69 -3.40 3.88
CA ALA A 99 10.02 -4.79 4.20
C ALA A 99 8.74 -5.62 4.46
N VAL A 100 7.78 -5.08 5.20
CA VAL A 100 6.48 -5.72 5.43
C VAL A 100 5.70 -5.84 4.12
N GLY A 101 5.72 -4.82 3.25
CA GLY A 101 5.12 -4.84 1.93
C GLY A 101 5.63 -6.01 1.08
N ILE A 102 6.95 -6.26 1.05
CA ILE A 102 7.52 -7.42 0.34
C ILE A 102 6.96 -8.74 0.87
N VAL A 103 6.80 -8.88 2.19
CA VAL A 103 6.23 -10.10 2.78
C VAL A 103 4.76 -10.27 2.36
N ILE A 104 3.99 -9.18 2.35
CA ILE A 104 2.58 -9.20 1.93
C ILE A 104 2.48 -9.63 0.46
N GLU A 105 3.24 -9.02 -0.43
CA GLU A 105 3.25 -9.34 -1.86
C GLU A 105 3.69 -10.78 -2.10
N ALA A 106 4.71 -11.28 -1.39
CA ALA A 106 5.15 -12.66 -1.48
C ALA A 106 4.01 -13.64 -1.09
N CYS A 107 3.28 -13.35 -0.01
CA CYS A 107 2.12 -14.17 0.38
C CYS A 107 1.02 -14.13 -0.67
N THR A 108 0.74 -12.96 -1.26
CA THR A 108 -0.27 -12.79 -2.32
C THR A 108 0.11 -13.62 -3.54
N VAL A 109 1.36 -13.55 -4.00
CA VAL A 109 1.85 -14.34 -5.14
C VAL A 109 1.72 -15.84 -4.90
N VAL A 110 2.04 -16.33 -3.69
CA VAL A 110 1.89 -17.76 -3.32
C VAL A 110 0.41 -18.18 -3.35
N CYS A 111 -0.47 -17.38 -2.75
CA CYS A 111 -1.90 -17.70 -2.69
C CYS A 111 -2.56 -17.65 -4.07
N ASP A 112 -2.28 -16.65 -4.87
CA ASP A 112 -2.86 -16.52 -6.21
C ASP A 112 -2.27 -17.55 -7.17
N GLY A 113 -0.96 -17.86 -7.04
CA GLY A 113 -0.33 -18.97 -7.76
C GLY A 113 -0.99 -20.31 -7.45
N ALA A 114 -1.26 -20.60 -6.17
CA ALA A 114 -1.97 -21.80 -5.77
C ALA A 114 -3.40 -21.88 -6.37
N ARG A 115 -4.12 -20.75 -6.43
CA ARG A 115 -5.45 -20.68 -7.07
C ARG A 115 -5.38 -20.97 -8.56
N VAL A 116 -4.38 -20.43 -9.28
CA VAL A 116 -4.19 -20.68 -10.71
C VAL A 116 -3.87 -22.15 -10.96
N ILE A 117 -3.02 -22.77 -10.14
CA ILE A 117 -2.69 -24.20 -10.24
C ILE A 117 -3.93 -25.06 -10.00
N ALA A 118 -4.72 -24.74 -8.96
CA ALA A 118 -5.95 -25.46 -8.62
C ALA A 118 -7.04 -25.31 -9.69
N GLY A 119 -7.10 -24.16 -10.38
CA GLY A 119 -8.04 -23.92 -11.49
C GLY A 119 -7.67 -24.57 -12.82
N GLY A 120 -6.47 -25.13 -12.92
CA GLY A 120 -5.93 -25.75 -14.14
C GLY A 120 -5.38 -24.76 -15.16
N PHE A 121 -4.42 -25.20 -15.95
CA PHE A 121 -3.73 -24.36 -16.96
C PHE A 121 -4.50 -24.22 -18.29
N GLY A 122 -5.79 -24.52 -18.33
CA GLY A 122 -6.59 -24.62 -19.57
C GLY A 122 -6.71 -23.36 -20.43
N GLY A 123 -6.22 -22.21 -19.94
CA GLY A 123 -6.22 -20.94 -20.69
C GLY A 123 -4.84 -20.31 -20.89
N VAL A 124 -3.76 -21.01 -20.53
CA VAL A 124 -2.40 -20.45 -20.62
C VAL A 124 -1.86 -20.56 -22.03
N THR A 125 -1.90 -19.45 -22.76
CA THR A 125 -1.32 -19.35 -24.11
C THR A 125 0.09 -18.75 -24.02
N PHE A 126 0.98 -19.12 -24.95
CA PHE A 126 2.34 -18.55 -25.03
C PHE A 126 2.33 -17.00 -25.06
N SER A 127 1.40 -16.42 -25.81
CA SER A 127 1.19 -14.97 -25.87
C SER A 127 0.89 -14.37 -24.48
N LEU A 128 0.07 -15.06 -23.68
CA LEU A 128 -0.27 -14.63 -22.31
C LEU A 128 0.98 -14.62 -21.41
N VAL A 129 1.78 -15.69 -21.47
CA VAL A 129 3.03 -15.80 -20.69
C VAL A 129 3.99 -14.66 -21.07
N LEU A 130 4.16 -14.41 -22.36
CA LEU A 130 5.03 -13.31 -22.84
C LEU A 130 4.55 -11.95 -22.36
N THR A 131 3.23 -11.71 -22.40
CA THR A 131 2.63 -10.47 -21.90
C THR A 131 2.92 -10.27 -20.41
N TYR A 132 2.76 -11.31 -19.59
CA TYR A 132 3.05 -11.23 -18.15
C TYR A 132 4.54 -11.03 -17.87
N LEU A 133 5.43 -11.65 -18.64
CA LEU A 133 6.87 -11.43 -18.51
C LEU A 133 7.26 -9.98 -18.85
N CYS A 134 6.74 -9.45 -19.94
CA CYS A 134 6.99 -8.04 -20.32
C CYS A 134 6.42 -7.06 -19.28
N ALA A 135 5.19 -7.29 -18.80
CA ALA A 135 4.58 -6.49 -17.76
C ALA A 135 5.35 -6.56 -16.44
N GLY A 136 5.80 -7.76 -16.04
CA GLY A 136 6.63 -7.97 -14.85
C GLY A 136 7.97 -7.25 -14.93
N PHE A 137 8.64 -7.30 -16.09
CA PHE A 137 9.90 -6.60 -16.32
C PHE A 137 9.72 -5.07 -16.26
N ALA A 138 8.68 -4.55 -16.91
CA ALA A 138 8.35 -3.13 -16.87
C ALA A 138 8.02 -2.67 -15.43
N SER A 139 7.25 -3.46 -14.69
CA SER A 139 6.93 -3.20 -13.29
C SER A 139 8.17 -3.22 -12.40
N PHE A 140 9.10 -4.14 -12.62
CA PHE A 140 10.37 -4.20 -11.89
C PHE A 140 11.21 -2.94 -12.09
N LEU A 141 11.35 -2.48 -13.32
CA LEU A 141 12.07 -1.22 -13.63
C LEU A 141 11.39 -0.01 -12.99
N GLY A 142 10.05 0.05 -13.06
CA GLY A 142 9.25 1.09 -12.43
C GLY A 142 9.42 1.09 -10.91
N ALA A 143 9.43 -0.08 -10.27
CA ALA A 143 9.62 -0.23 -8.84
C ALA A 143 11.01 0.25 -8.38
N LEU A 144 12.07 -0.06 -9.12
CA LEU A 144 13.43 0.43 -8.82
C LEU A 144 13.50 1.96 -8.81
N GLY A 145 12.88 2.60 -9.78
CA GLY A 145 12.75 4.07 -9.84
C GLY A 145 11.88 4.62 -8.72
N GLY A 146 10.74 3.99 -8.49
CA GLY A 146 9.76 4.37 -7.45
C GLY A 146 10.34 4.32 -6.05
N VAL A 147 11.08 3.26 -5.70
CA VAL A 147 11.74 3.14 -4.38
C VAL A 147 12.78 4.25 -4.17
N LYS A 148 13.59 4.57 -5.19
CA LYS A 148 14.57 5.66 -5.10
C LYS A 148 13.88 7.00 -4.89
N LEU A 149 12.82 7.26 -5.65
CA LEU A 149 12.03 8.49 -5.56
C LEU A 149 11.35 8.61 -4.19
N LEU A 150 10.73 7.54 -3.70
CA LEU A 150 10.06 7.49 -2.42
C LEU A 150 11.02 7.77 -1.26
N ARG A 151 12.19 7.13 -1.25
CA ARG A 151 13.23 7.38 -0.24
C ARG A 151 13.71 8.83 -0.24
N ARG A 152 13.86 9.43 -1.41
CA ARG A 152 14.27 10.83 -1.55
C ARG A 152 13.20 11.78 -1.02
N ILE A 153 11.95 11.57 -1.41
CA ILE A 153 10.82 12.42 -0.96
C ILE A 153 10.66 12.35 0.56
N VAL A 154 10.74 11.15 1.15
CA VAL A 154 10.59 10.98 2.60
C VAL A 154 11.76 11.59 3.38
N ALA A 155 12.96 11.61 2.80
CA ALA A 155 14.13 12.22 3.43
C ALA A 155 14.12 13.75 3.37
N GLU A 156 13.64 14.33 2.26
CA GLU A 156 13.70 15.76 1.99
C GLU A 156 12.38 16.50 2.33
N HIS A 157 11.24 15.81 2.18
CA HIS A 157 9.90 16.36 2.30
C HIS A 157 8.98 15.45 3.09
N SER A 158 7.81 15.97 3.47
CA SER A 158 6.77 15.16 4.09
C SER A 158 5.97 14.38 3.04
N PHE A 159 5.23 13.35 3.48
CA PHE A 159 4.29 12.59 2.64
C PHE A 159 3.15 13.41 2.01
N SER A 160 3.06 14.71 2.32
CA SER A 160 2.02 15.62 1.82
C SER A 160 1.92 15.67 0.29
N VAL A 161 3.05 15.51 -0.43
CA VAL A 161 3.04 15.45 -1.91
C VAL A 161 2.14 14.31 -2.40
N PHE A 162 2.21 13.15 -1.76
CA PHE A 162 1.36 12.01 -2.09
C PHE A 162 -0.10 12.22 -1.69
N ALA A 163 -0.34 12.99 -0.61
CA ALA A 163 -1.70 13.35 -0.21
C ALA A 163 -2.40 14.19 -1.28
N PHE A 164 -1.73 15.21 -1.82
CA PHE A 164 -2.27 16.02 -2.91
C PHE A 164 -2.53 15.21 -4.18
N TYR A 165 -1.64 14.28 -4.52
CA TYR A 165 -1.84 13.36 -5.63
C TYR A 165 -3.11 12.50 -5.42
N CYS A 166 -3.28 11.92 -4.23
CA CYS A 166 -4.47 11.12 -3.89
C CYS A 166 -5.76 11.94 -3.99
N TRP A 167 -5.76 13.17 -3.48
CA TRP A 167 -6.91 14.06 -3.56
C TRP A 167 -7.24 14.47 -4.98
N GLY A 168 -6.23 14.76 -5.82
CA GLY A 168 -6.40 15.03 -7.24
C GLY A 168 -7.04 13.85 -7.99
N LEU A 169 -6.54 12.63 -7.76
CA LEU A 169 -7.13 11.41 -8.33
C LEU A 169 -8.54 11.13 -7.80
N ALA A 170 -8.79 11.39 -6.53
CA ALA A 170 -10.11 11.20 -5.93
C ALA A 170 -11.15 12.11 -6.59
N LEU A 171 -10.81 13.39 -6.77
CA LEU A 171 -11.67 14.33 -7.48
C LEU A 171 -11.90 13.92 -8.93
N PHE A 172 -10.85 13.49 -9.63
CA PHE A 172 -10.97 13.01 -11.00
C PHE A 172 -11.89 11.78 -11.12
N ALA A 173 -11.70 10.79 -10.23
CA ALA A 173 -12.56 9.59 -10.19
C ALA A 173 -14.02 9.95 -9.84
N PHE A 174 -14.23 10.91 -8.94
CA PHE A 174 -15.56 11.40 -8.59
C PHE A 174 -16.26 12.06 -9.76
N PHE A 175 -15.54 12.92 -10.51
CA PHE A 175 -16.10 13.54 -11.74
C PHE A 175 -16.44 12.50 -12.80
N LEU A 176 -15.58 11.50 -13.01
CA LEU A 176 -15.88 10.41 -13.94
C LEU A 176 -17.16 9.66 -13.54
N ASN A 177 -17.36 9.44 -12.24
CA ASN A 177 -18.58 8.79 -11.75
C ASN A 177 -19.85 9.63 -11.95
N LEU A 178 -19.73 10.96 -12.03
CA LEU A 178 -20.88 11.85 -12.32
C LEU A 178 -21.26 11.87 -13.80
N VAL A 179 -20.30 11.57 -14.69
CA VAL A 179 -20.49 11.63 -16.16
C VAL A 179 -20.84 10.25 -16.73
N ALA A 180 -20.49 9.16 -16.03
CA ALA A 180 -20.79 7.78 -16.42
C ALA A 180 -22.17 7.35 -15.98
#